data_9cdc90da12a02a8c3f5d359cf4dfc88c
#
_entry.id   9cdc90da12a02a8c3f5d359cf4dfc88c
#
_cell.length_a   1.000
_cell.length_b   1.000
_cell.length_c   1.000
_cell.angle_alpha   90.00
_cell.angle_beta   90.00
_cell.angle_gamma   90.00
#
_symmetry.space_group_name_H-M   'P 1'
#
loop_
_entity.id
_entity.type
_entity.pdbx_description
1 polymer ?
#
loop_
_entity_poly.entity_id
_entity_poly.type
_entity_poly.pdbx_seq_one_letter_code
_entity_poly.pdbx_strand_id
1 'polypeptide(L)'
;MSSFALVAFVSPNAIDAAFSHLTDWPREVAIAVLGEGSRATLARRGLDASNATILGPQDPARSDSENLLASLDLGQLAGKRVLIVRGESGRELMADGFRAAGAEVVVVPAYRRSVPPLTPQLAATLRALLGGPNDWIITSSEALRGLFALLDELDPGCVSQMRGQHLIVPHAGSPKRRVPSVWSA
;
A
#
# COMPACT_ATOMS: atom_id res chain seq x y z
N MET A 1 10.16 16.52 13.00
CA MET A 1 8.73 16.41 12.63
C MET A 1 8.02 17.76 12.67
N SER A 2 8.16 18.56 13.73
CA SER A 2 7.44 19.86 13.93
C SER A 2 7.62 20.91 12.83
N SER A 3 8.56 20.73 11.89
CA SER A 3 8.73 21.62 10.73
C SER A 3 7.76 21.32 9.57
N PHE A 4 6.94 20.27 9.67
CA PHE A 4 5.96 19.92 8.67
C PHE A 4 4.56 20.34 9.12
N ALA A 5 3.76 20.87 8.19
CA ALA A 5 2.35 21.16 8.44
C ALA A 5 1.47 19.91 8.29
N LEU A 6 1.89 18.98 7.42
CA LEU A 6 1.17 17.75 7.11
C LEU A 6 2.14 16.61 6.89
N VAL A 7 1.79 15.42 7.39
CA VAL A 7 2.44 14.15 7.04
C VAL A 7 1.41 13.21 6.42
N ALA A 8 1.63 12.82 5.19
CA ALA A 8 0.78 11.89 4.47
C ALA A 8 1.36 10.48 4.50
N PHE A 9 0.64 9.54 5.11
CA PHE A 9 0.98 8.11 5.11
C PHE A 9 0.18 7.37 4.03
N VAL A 10 0.86 6.81 3.05
CA VAL A 10 0.19 6.14 1.94
C VAL A 10 -0.26 4.71 2.24
N SER A 11 0.09 4.17 3.39
CA SER A 11 -0.28 2.79 3.77
C SER A 11 -0.05 2.52 5.26
N PRO A 12 -0.68 1.46 5.83
CA PRO A 12 -0.36 0.97 7.17
C PRO A 12 1.14 0.71 7.38
N ASN A 13 1.82 0.10 6.40
CA ASN A 13 3.25 -0.19 6.49
C ASN A 13 4.10 1.09 6.61
N ALA A 14 3.68 2.19 5.98
CA ALA A 14 4.35 3.48 6.11
C ALA A 14 4.24 4.04 7.55
N ILE A 15 3.08 3.86 8.17
CA ILE A 15 2.85 4.23 9.58
C ILE A 15 3.74 3.37 10.49
N ASP A 16 3.67 2.04 10.34
CA ASP A 16 4.44 1.13 11.17
C ASP A 16 5.95 1.38 11.06
N ALA A 17 6.46 1.62 9.86
CA ALA A 17 7.86 1.97 9.65
C ALA A 17 8.24 3.31 10.29
N ALA A 18 7.41 4.35 10.17
CA ALA A 18 7.69 5.64 10.80
C ALA A 18 7.68 5.54 12.32
N PHE A 19 6.69 4.85 12.90
CA PHE A 19 6.54 4.70 14.36
C PHE A 19 7.53 3.71 14.99
N SER A 20 8.34 2.99 14.20
CA SER A 20 9.53 2.31 14.74
C SER A 20 10.65 3.28 15.16
N HIS A 21 10.57 4.54 14.71
CA HIS A 21 11.54 5.61 15.00
C HIS A 21 10.95 6.80 15.75
N LEU A 22 9.65 6.83 15.97
CA LEU A 22 8.92 7.91 16.63
C LEU A 22 8.24 7.37 17.89
N THR A 23 8.47 8.03 19.01
CA THR A 23 7.79 7.73 20.28
C THR A 23 6.51 8.55 20.44
N ASP A 24 6.52 9.80 20.00
CA ASP A 24 5.46 10.76 20.18
C ASP A 24 5.12 11.47 18.86
N TRP A 25 3.87 11.93 18.76
CA TRP A 25 3.40 12.70 17.61
C TRP A 25 3.18 14.18 18.00
N PRO A 26 3.78 15.15 17.26
CA PRO A 26 3.52 16.56 17.50
C PRO A 26 2.08 16.93 17.17
N ARG A 27 1.33 17.46 18.12
CA ARG A 27 -0.11 17.76 17.96
C ARG A 27 -0.42 18.77 16.86
N GLU A 28 0.53 19.66 16.58
CA GLU A 28 0.45 20.69 15.54
C GLU A 28 0.61 20.14 14.12
N VAL A 29 1.10 18.91 13.97
CA VAL A 29 1.32 18.28 12.66
C VAL A 29 0.12 17.43 12.28
N ALA A 30 -0.61 17.83 11.25
CA ALA A 30 -1.72 17.04 10.74
C ALA A 30 -1.25 15.75 10.07
N ILE A 31 -2.06 14.71 10.16
CA ILE A 31 -1.84 13.41 9.51
C ILE A 31 -2.85 13.25 8.38
N ALA A 32 -2.39 12.88 7.19
CA ALA A 32 -3.26 12.46 6.10
C ALA A 32 -3.09 10.97 5.82
N VAL A 33 -4.20 10.25 5.64
CA VAL A 33 -4.22 8.81 5.35
C VAL A 33 -5.17 8.49 4.20
N LEU A 34 -4.89 7.41 3.47
CA LEU A 34 -5.68 7.02 2.30
C LEU A 34 -6.96 6.23 2.64
N GLY A 35 -7.04 5.63 3.81
CA GLY A 35 -8.21 4.81 4.14
C GLY A 35 -8.20 4.22 5.54
N GLU A 36 -9.24 3.43 5.82
CA GLU A 36 -9.56 2.89 7.15
C GLU A 36 -8.45 2.01 7.73
N GLY A 37 -7.77 1.20 6.93
CA GLY A 37 -6.65 0.39 7.39
C GLY A 37 -5.52 1.22 8.00
N SER A 38 -5.24 2.40 7.42
CA SER A 38 -4.26 3.35 7.97
C SER A 38 -4.79 4.04 9.24
N ARG A 39 -6.08 4.41 9.30
CA ARG A 39 -6.70 4.95 10.53
C ARG A 39 -6.62 3.95 11.67
N ALA A 40 -6.99 2.69 11.43
CA ALA A 40 -6.90 1.62 12.43
C ALA A 40 -5.44 1.39 12.89
N THR A 41 -4.46 1.57 12.01
CA THR A 41 -3.04 1.47 12.39
C THR A 41 -2.62 2.63 13.28
N LEU A 42 -3.03 3.86 12.99
CA LEU A 42 -2.79 5.02 13.87
C LEU A 42 -3.43 4.81 15.24
N ALA A 43 -4.67 4.32 15.29
CA ALA A 43 -5.37 4.03 16.55
C ALA A 43 -4.61 3.00 17.42
N ARG A 44 -4.06 1.94 16.81
CA ARG A 44 -3.17 1.00 17.51
C ARG A 44 -1.89 1.63 18.06
N ARG A 45 -1.47 2.75 17.51
CA ARG A 45 -0.33 3.57 17.99
C ARG A 45 -0.76 4.65 18.98
N GLY A 46 -2.03 4.66 19.40
CA GLY A 46 -2.57 5.63 20.35
C GLY A 46 -2.94 6.97 19.75
N LEU A 47 -3.05 7.08 18.40
CA LEU A 47 -3.44 8.31 17.72
C LEU A 47 -4.85 8.20 17.16
N ASP A 48 -5.71 9.10 17.63
CA ASP A 48 -7.10 9.25 17.18
C ASP A 48 -7.52 10.72 17.13
N ALA A 49 -8.78 10.97 16.85
CA ALA A 49 -9.33 12.33 16.72
C ALA A 49 -9.31 13.16 18.02
N SER A 50 -9.05 12.54 19.19
CA SER A 50 -8.96 13.26 20.48
C SER A 50 -7.58 13.90 20.68
N ASN A 51 -6.54 13.38 20.04
CA ASN A 51 -5.17 13.79 20.28
C ASN A 51 -4.37 14.14 19.02
N ALA A 52 -4.90 13.88 17.80
CA ALA A 52 -4.28 14.22 16.54
C ALA A 52 -5.31 14.66 15.49
N THR A 53 -4.91 15.58 14.60
CA THR A 53 -5.71 15.94 13.42
C THR A 53 -5.47 14.89 12.34
N ILE A 54 -6.46 14.00 12.10
CA ILE A 54 -6.34 12.91 11.12
C ILE A 54 -7.31 13.16 9.96
N LEU A 55 -6.75 13.47 8.79
CA LEU A 55 -7.44 13.75 7.54
C LEU A 55 -7.47 12.48 6.65
N GLY A 56 -8.50 12.35 5.85
CA GLY A 56 -8.64 11.23 4.91
C GLY A 56 -9.69 11.50 3.84
N PRO A 57 -9.85 10.61 2.87
CA PRO A 57 -10.88 10.74 1.83
C PRO A 57 -12.28 10.91 2.44
N GLN A 58 -13.10 11.75 1.79
CA GLN A 58 -14.52 11.91 2.17
C GLN A 58 -15.33 10.64 1.87
N ASP A 59 -15.00 9.95 0.79
CA ASP A 59 -15.61 8.67 0.44
C ASP A 59 -14.73 7.51 0.95
N PRO A 60 -15.13 6.79 2.02
CA PRO A 60 -14.37 5.68 2.57
C PRO A 60 -14.20 4.50 1.60
N ALA A 61 -15.07 4.39 0.58
CA ALA A 61 -14.98 3.33 -0.42
C ALA A 61 -13.84 3.57 -1.43
N ARG A 62 -13.29 4.78 -1.48
CA ARG A 62 -12.25 5.18 -2.43
C ARG A 62 -10.97 5.59 -1.71
N SER A 63 -10.16 4.59 -1.40
CA SER A 63 -8.88 4.76 -0.68
C SER A 63 -7.73 5.03 -1.65
N ASP A 64 -7.81 6.13 -2.41
CA ASP A 64 -6.81 6.52 -3.41
C ASP A 64 -6.29 7.96 -3.19
N SER A 65 -5.18 8.28 -3.85
CA SER A 65 -4.52 9.58 -3.72
C SER A 65 -5.36 10.71 -4.30
N GLU A 66 -6.11 10.45 -5.36
CA GLU A 66 -7.01 11.39 -6.04
C GLU A 66 -8.09 11.88 -5.07
N ASN A 67 -8.75 10.95 -4.38
CA ASN A 67 -9.78 11.27 -3.40
C ASN A 67 -9.22 11.97 -2.16
N LEU A 68 -8.06 11.56 -1.68
CA LEU A 68 -7.42 12.26 -0.57
C LEU A 68 -7.14 13.71 -0.95
N LEU A 69 -6.50 13.97 -2.09
CA LEU A 69 -6.20 15.34 -2.54
C LEU A 69 -7.47 16.17 -2.71
N ALA A 70 -8.55 15.60 -3.27
CA ALA A 70 -9.83 16.28 -3.41
C ALA A 70 -10.51 16.59 -2.07
N SER A 71 -10.16 15.88 -1.00
CA SER A 71 -10.74 16.03 0.34
C SER A 71 -9.99 17.03 1.22
N LEU A 72 -8.79 17.47 0.78
CA LEU A 72 -7.94 18.40 1.53
C LEU A 72 -8.14 19.84 1.04
N ASP A 73 -8.07 20.79 1.96
CA ASP A 73 -7.90 22.20 1.60
C ASP A 73 -6.44 22.46 1.22
N LEU A 74 -6.13 22.18 -0.03
CA LEU A 74 -4.77 22.30 -0.56
C LEU A 74 -4.25 23.74 -0.53
N GLY A 75 -5.12 24.76 -0.58
CA GLY A 75 -4.74 26.17 -0.52
C GLY A 75 -4.04 26.53 0.79
N GLN A 76 -4.38 25.88 1.88
CA GLN A 76 -3.72 26.08 3.17
C GLN A 76 -2.30 25.50 3.26
N LEU A 77 -1.88 24.71 2.27
CA LEU A 77 -0.54 24.10 2.23
C LEU A 77 0.46 24.94 1.43
N ALA A 78 0.04 26.00 0.76
CA ALA A 78 0.93 26.89 0.00
C ALA A 78 2.04 27.46 0.91
N GLY A 79 3.29 27.31 0.49
CA GLY A 79 4.49 27.72 1.25
C GLY A 79 4.79 26.88 2.50
N LYS A 80 4.00 25.82 2.77
CA LYS A 80 4.24 24.91 3.91
C LYS A 80 4.94 23.63 3.48
N ARG A 81 5.59 23.00 4.43
CA ARG A 81 6.27 21.71 4.20
C ARG A 81 5.31 20.54 4.41
N VAL A 82 5.27 19.64 3.45
CA VAL A 82 4.49 18.39 3.49
C VAL A 82 5.44 17.21 3.39
N LEU A 83 5.32 16.26 4.30
CA LEU A 83 6.06 15.00 4.27
C LEU A 83 5.16 13.89 3.73
N ILE A 84 5.63 13.15 2.74
CA ILE A 84 4.97 11.93 2.26
C ILE A 84 5.83 10.73 2.69
N VAL A 85 5.25 9.86 3.52
CA VAL A 85 5.87 8.60 3.95
C VAL A 85 5.25 7.46 3.17
N ARG A 86 6.07 6.76 2.37
CA ARG A 86 5.59 5.73 1.44
C ARG A 86 6.57 4.56 1.29
N GLY A 87 6.20 3.56 0.49
CA GLY A 87 7.16 2.58 -0.01
C GLY A 87 8.14 3.17 -1.01
N GLU A 88 9.24 2.46 -1.27
CA GLU A 88 10.29 2.86 -2.23
C GLU A 88 9.72 3.07 -3.64
N SER A 89 8.72 2.30 -4.03
CA SER A 89 7.99 2.45 -5.29
C SER A 89 6.58 2.99 -5.06
N GLY A 90 6.05 3.73 -6.02
CA GLY A 90 4.70 4.30 -5.97
C GLY A 90 4.49 5.39 -7.01
N ARG A 91 3.22 5.83 -7.14
CA ARG A 91 2.86 6.93 -8.06
C ARG A 91 3.28 8.27 -7.47
N GLU A 92 3.72 9.20 -8.32
CA GLU A 92 4.08 10.57 -7.91
C GLU A 92 2.86 11.49 -7.73
N LEU A 93 1.67 11.05 -8.12
CA LEU A 93 0.44 11.85 -8.18
C LEU A 93 0.18 12.66 -6.90
N MET A 94 0.40 12.06 -5.72
CA MET A 94 0.19 12.77 -4.45
C MET A 94 1.25 13.87 -4.25
N ALA A 95 2.50 13.59 -4.58
CA ALA A 95 3.57 14.58 -4.47
C ALA A 95 3.36 15.72 -5.46
N ASP A 96 2.95 15.40 -6.69
CA ASP A 96 2.68 16.39 -7.71
C ASP A 96 1.46 17.26 -7.36
N GLY A 97 0.40 16.67 -6.77
CA GLY A 97 -0.76 17.41 -6.28
C GLY A 97 -0.41 18.42 -5.18
N PHE A 98 0.40 18.04 -4.20
CA PHE A 98 0.85 18.95 -3.16
C PHE A 98 1.80 20.04 -3.71
N ARG A 99 2.72 19.70 -4.63
CA ARG A 99 3.61 20.66 -5.29
C ARG A 99 2.82 21.66 -6.11
N ALA A 100 1.80 21.22 -6.87
CA ALA A 100 0.93 22.08 -7.65
C ALA A 100 0.14 23.08 -6.78
N ALA A 101 -0.14 22.71 -5.52
CA ALA A 101 -0.74 23.57 -4.52
C ALA A 101 0.27 24.55 -3.85
N GLY A 102 1.53 24.55 -4.26
CA GLY A 102 2.57 25.41 -3.73
C GLY A 102 3.24 24.92 -2.45
N ALA A 103 3.07 23.64 -2.07
CA ALA A 103 3.74 23.07 -0.90
C ALA A 103 5.19 22.64 -1.22
N GLU A 104 6.08 22.76 -0.22
CA GLU A 104 7.39 22.14 -0.24
C GLU A 104 7.25 20.67 0.14
N VAL A 105 7.41 19.75 -0.83
CA VAL A 105 7.17 18.32 -0.62
C VAL A 105 8.46 17.55 -0.40
N VAL A 106 8.52 16.86 0.72
CA VAL A 106 9.55 15.87 1.03
C VAL A 106 8.95 14.47 0.95
N VAL A 107 9.60 13.56 0.24
CA VAL A 107 9.18 12.15 0.12
C VAL A 107 10.20 11.26 0.81
N VAL A 108 9.74 10.44 1.75
CA VAL A 108 10.57 9.47 2.46
C VAL A 108 10.12 8.06 2.15
N PRO A 109 10.98 7.25 1.49
CA PRO A 109 10.75 5.82 1.35
C PRO A 109 11.03 5.14 2.70
N ALA A 110 9.97 4.69 3.37
CA ALA A 110 10.06 4.10 4.71
C ALA A 110 10.12 2.57 4.70
N TYR A 111 9.74 1.93 3.59
CA TYR A 111 9.77 0.48 3.45
C TYR A 111 9.94 0.07 1.98
N ARG A 112 10.47 -1.13 1.78
CA ARG A 112 10.57 -1.80 0.49
C ARG A 112 9.75 -3.09 0.49
N ARG A 113 9.08 -3.37 -0.61
CA ARG A 113 8.48 -4.67 -0.87
C ARG A 113 9.49 -5.55 -1.60
N SER A 114 9.58 -6.80 -1.21
CA SER A 114 10.42 -7.80 -1.89
C SER A 114 9.72 -9.15 -1.89
N VAL A 115 10.00 -9.95 -2.89
CA VAL A 115 9.65 -11.38 -2.86
C VAL A 115 10.50 -12.01 -1.76
N PRO A 116 9.92 -12.81 -0.84
CA PRO A 116 10.72 -13.49 0.18
C PRO A 116 11.66 -14.50 -0.49
N PRO A 117 12.81 -14.83 0.14
CA PRO A 117 13.67 -15.88 -0.37
C PRO A 117 12.95 -17.25 -0.31
N LEU A 118 13.20 -18.11 -1.30
CA LEU A 118 12.66 -19.46 -1.33
C LEU A 118 13.37 -20.35 -0.30
N THR A 119 12.87 -20.29 0.95
CA THR A 119 13.38 -21.16 2.02
C THR A 119 12.86 -22.60 1.85
N PRO A 120 13.54 -23.63 2.43
CA PRO A 120 13.06 -25.01 2.40
C PRO A 120 11.63 -25.15 2.95
N GLN A 121 11.29 -24.37 3.98
CA GLN A 121 9.95 -24.38 4.56
C GLN A 121 8.91 -23.76 3.62
N LEU A 122 9.22 -22.64 2.98
CA LEU A 122 8.33 -22.02 1.99
C LEU A 122 8.13 -22.96 0.79
N ALA A 123 9.20 -23.59 0.31
CA ALA A 123 9.15 -24.57 -0.75
C ALA A 123 8.23 -25.76 -0.41
N ALA A 124 8.35 -26.31 0.80
CA ALA A 124 7.49 -27.39 1.27
C ALA A 124 6.01 -26.96 1.35
N THR A 125 5.76 -25.75 1.86
CA THR A 125 4.41 -25.18 1.94
C THR A 125 3.80 -24.99 0.55
N LEU A 126 4.54 -24.42 -0.39
CA LEU A 126 4.06 -24.21 -1.77
C LEU A 126 3.74 -25.55 -2.45
N ARG A 127 4.61 -26.57 -2.32
CA ARG A 127 4.33 -27.90 -2.88
C ARG A 127 3.09 -28.55 -2.26
N ALA A 128 2.91 -28.45 -0.95
CA ALA A 128 1.75 -28.99 -0.26
C ALA A 128 0.45 -28.32 -0.72
N LEU A 129 0.46 -26.99 -0.87
CA LEU A 129 -0.70 -26.22 -1.35
C LEU A 129 -1.01 -26.51 -2.82
N LEU A 130 -0.02 -26.71 -3.67
CA LEU A 130 -0.21 -27.05 -5.09
C LEU A 130 -0.66 -28.51 -5.31
N GLY A 131 -0.36 -29.39 -4.36
CA GLY A 131 -0.70 -30.81 -4.44
C GLY A 131 -2.19 -31.15 -4.28
N GLY A 132 -3.03 -30.18 -3.93
CA GLY A 132 -4.46 -30.33 -3.78
C GLY A 132 -5.24 -29.10 -4.26
N PRO A 133 -6.57 -29.20 -4.35
CA PRO A 133 -7.40 -28.06 -4.71
C PRO A 133 -7.40 -27.02 -3.57
N ASN A 134 -7.07 -25.76 -3.90
CA ASN A 134 -7.07 -24.65 -2.97
C ASN A 134 -7.63 -23.40 -3.63
N ASP A 135 -8.21 -22.50 -2.81
CA ASP A 135 -8.57 -21.16 -3.19
C ASP A 135 -7.40 -20.22 -2.88
N TRP A 136 -6.88 -19.58 -3.90
CA TRP A 136 -5.76 -18.63 -3.78
C TRP A 136 -6.27 -17.21 -3.84
N ILE A 137 -6.13 -16.45 -2.75
CA ILE A 137 -6.50 -15.03 -2.70
C ILE A 137 -5.30 -14.19 -3.11
N ILE A 138 -5.38 -13.56 -4.26
CA ILE A 138 -4.31 -12.72 -4.82
C ILE A 138 -4.68 -11.25 -4.63
N THR A 139 -4.03 -10.59 -3.70
CA THR A 139 -4.37 -9.21 -3.31
C THR A 139 -3.79 -8.12 -4.22
N SER A 140 -2.81 -8.44 -5.08
CA SER A 140 -2.21 -7.51 -6.02
C SER A 140 -1.50 -8.19 -7.18
N SER A 141 -1.33 -7.48 -8.29
CA SER A 141 -0.52 -7.97 -9.43
C SER A 141 0.96 -8.19 -9.05
N GLU A 142 1.47 -7.45 -8.07
CA GLU A 142 2.83 -7.63 -7.55
C GLU A 142 2.95 -8.94 -6.78
N ALA A 143 1.98 -9.26 -5.93
CA ALA A 143 1.91 -10.54 -5.21
C ALA A 143 1.83 -11.72 -6.20
N LEU A 144 1.03 -11.61 -7.27
CA LEU A 144 0.93 -12.63 -8.29
C LEU A 144 2.28 -12.86 -9.00
N ARG A 145 2.95 -11.79 -9.43
CA ARG A 145 4.26 -11.89 -10.07
C ARG A 145 5.30 -12.52 -9.14
N GLY A 146 5.29 -12.10 -7.86
CA GLY A 146 6.20 -12.67 -6.86
C GLY A 146 5.95 -14.16 -6.62
N LEU A 147 4.69 -14.58 -6.55
CA LEU A 147 4.33 -16.00 -6.44
C LEU A 147 4.85 -16.80 -7.64
N PHE A 148 4.60 -16.31 -8.87
CA PHE A 148 5.09 -17.04 -10.06
C PHE A 148 6.60 -17.10 -10.12
N ALA A 149 7.34 -16.07 -9.69
CA ALA A 149 8.80 -16.12 -9.60
C ALA A 149 9.28 -17.18 -8.60
N LEU A 150 8.63 -17.30 -7.44
CA LEU A 150 8.93 -18.35 -6.46
C LEU A 150 8.63 -19.76 -6.99
N LEU A 151 7.54 -19.93 -7.73
CA LEU A 151 7.17 -21.22 -8.32
C LEU A 151 8.13 -21.64 -9.42
N ASP A 152 8.58 -20.71 -10.24
CA ASP A 152 9.57 -20.97 -11.29
C ASP A 152 10.93 -21.34 -10.70
N GLU A 153 11.36 -20.67 -9.61
CA GLU A 153 12.56 -21.01 -8.85
C GLU A 153 12.44 -22.39 -8.19
N LEU A 154 11.24 -22.75 -7.71
CA LEU A 154 10.97 -24.01 -7.01
C LEU A 154 11.01 -25.20 -7.96
N ASP A 155 10.28 -25.15 -9.06
CA ASP A 155 10.18 -26.15 -10.14
C ASP A 155 9.25 -25.60 -11.24
N PRO A 156 9.66 -25.62 -12.52
CA PRO A 156 8.79 -25.18 -13.63
C PRO A 156 7.44 -25.92 -13.70
N GLY A 157 7.36 -27.15 -13.23
CA GLY A 157 6.11 -27.90 -13.12
C GLY A 157 5.10 -27.28 -12.15
N CYS A 158 5.59 -26.57 -11.11
CA CYS A 158 4.74 -25.86 -10.14
C CYS A 158 3.98 -24.70 -10.79
N VAL A 159 4.56 -24.04 -11.78
CA VAL A 159 3.88 -22.99 -12.58
C VAL A 159 2.67 -23.58 -13.31
N SER A 160 2.80 -24.77 -13.89
CA SER A 160 1.71 -25.47 -14.58
C SER A 160 0.61 -25.91 -13.60
N GLN A 161 0.99 -26.41 -12.42
CA GLN A 161 0.04 -26.77 -11.37
C GLN A 161 -0.74 -25.54 -10.87
N MET A 162 -0.05 -24.40 -10.67
CA MET A 162 -0.68 -23.15 -10.26
C MET A 162 -1.73 -22.65 -11.28
N ARG A 163 -1.50 -22.91 -12.56
CA ARG A 163 -2.46 -22.58 -13.61
C ARG A 163 -3.79 -23.34 -13.53
N GLY A 164 -3.80 -24.49 -12.89
CA GLY A 164 -5.01 -25.28 -12.61
C GLY A 164 -5.71 -24.93 -11.30
N GLN A 165 -5.19 -23.99 -10.51
CA GLN A 165 -5.76 -23.62 -9.22
C GLN A 165 -6.84 -22.52 -9.38
N HIS A 166 -7.73 -22.45 -8.40
CA HIS A 166 -8.76 -21.41 -8.34
C HIS A 166 -8.18 -20.12 -7.76
N LEU A 167 -8.27 -19.00 -8.51
CA LEU A 167 -7.77 -17.70 -8.10
C LEU A 167 -8.92 -16.75 -7.79
N ILE A 168 -8.91 -16.19 -6.58
CA ILE A 168 -9.80 -15.13 -6.14
C ILE A 168 -9.03 -13.81 -6.19
N VAL A 169 -9.50 -12.85 -6.99
CA VAL A 169 -8.89 -11.53 -7.15
C VAL A 169 -9.89 -10.44 -6.73
N PRO A 170 -9.48 -9.39 -5.98
CA PRO A 170 -10.39 -8.37 -5.43
C PRO A 170 -11.07 -7.51 -6.49
N HIS A 171 -10.42 -7.32 -7.63
CA HIS A 171 -10.98 -6.68 -8.83
C HIS A 171 -10.43 -7.30 -10.09
N ALA A 172 -11.25 -7.41 -11.09
CA ALA A 172 -10.78 -7.24 -12.46
C ALA A 172 -10.32 -5.79 -12.56
N GLY A 173 -9.01 -5.55 -12.63
CA GLY A 173 -8.44 -4.19 -12.71
C GLY A 173 -9.19 -3.31 -13.68
N SER A 174 -9.15 -1.98 -13.49
CA SER A 174 -9.86 -0.94 -14.26
C SER A 174 -10.26 -1.34 -15.68
N PRO A 175 -11.45 -0.97 -16.19
CA PRO A 175 -12.09 -1.55 -17.38
C PRO A 175 -11.31 -1.48 -18.70
N LYS A 176 -10.03 -1.16 -18.68
CA LYS A 176 -9.14 -1.10 -19.86
C LYS A 176 -8.07 -2.20 -19.94
N ARG A 177 -8.06 -3.18 -19.04
CA ARG A 177 -7.28 -4.40 -19.22
C ARG A 177 -8.15 -5.63 -18.95
N ARG A 178 -8.80 -6.13 -20.01
CA ARG A 178 -9.12 -7.56 -20.04
C ARG A 178 -7.80 -8.28 -19.76
N VAL A 179 -7.72 -8.98 -18.64
CA VAL A 179 -6.78 -10.11 -18.54
C VAL A 179 -7.15 -10.98 -19.74
N PRO A 180 -6.24 -11.27 -20.67
CA PRO A 180 -6.55 -12.21 -21.75
C PRO A 180 -7.08 -13.47 -21.08
N SER A 181 -8.15 -14.04 -21.62
CA SER A 181 -8.70 -15.34 -21.27
C SER A 181 -7.71 -16.45 -21.67
N VAL A 182 -6.52 -16.44 -21.11
CA VAL A 182 -5.46 -17.44 -21.30
C VAL A 182 -5.71 -18.64 -20.38
N TRP A 183 -6.80 -18.59 -19.62
CA TRP A 183 -7.14 -19.61 -18.62
C TRP A 183 -8.38 -20.44 -18.98
N SER A 184 -8.83 -20.40 -20.26
CA SER A 184 -9.84 -21.31 -20.76
C SER A 184 -9.16 -22.33 -21.66
N ALA A 185 -8.93 -23.50 -21.14
CA ALA A 185 -8.95 -24.85 -21.64
C ALA A 185 -7.89 -25.69 -20.92
#